data_92f03a28f8e2bd6cd85633395f005624
#
_entry.id   92f03a28f8e2bd6cd85633395f005624
#
_cell.length_a   1.000
_cell.length_b   1.000
_cell.length_c   1.000
_cell.angle_alpha   90.00
_cell.angle_beta   90.00
_cell.angle_gamma   90.00
#
_symmetry.space_group_name_H-M   'P 1'
#
loop_
_entity.id
_entity.type
_entity.pdbx_description
1 polymer ?
#
loop_
_entity_poly.entity_id
_entity_poly.type
_entity_poly.pdbx_seq_one_letter_code
_entity_poly.pdbx_strand_id
1 'polypeptide(L)'
;KDGSVLASANYPSFDQNLYATQYSEYSADPGMPLFNRALQGLYTPGSTYKPSVAVAALDTGVINRYSTVYCNGVYNYFQDYHPKCTRHGHSGNIDVITAIKWSCNIFFYDVGRRVTSDVYDAYAYKLGLGQRTGVEVSEALGRLTTKNDSNYTASLEVQAAIGQGNTVITPVQLATYAGTIANRGTRYRTHFVKSILDTNTGKVLQETQPEVMDVIEDRGDTFDLVQQGMMGVAQTIPALASYPYTIACKTGSPQRSESYYAGSTRKHYTNATMIAYGPVEDPQIAIGIVVEYGGAGARTGQLVADIFDAYFAMQNGTLTVDEPETADPAVDDPKAEAVDGDAAADETDTAGETAPAPAPAPEPAAAPAA
;
A
#
# COMPACT_ATOMS: atom_id res chain seq x y z
N LYS A 1 0.36 -8.52 -15.65
CA LYS A 1 0.86 -8.26 -17.04
C LYS A 1 -0.14 -7.44 -17.87
N ASP A 2 -1.41 -7.43 -17.51
CA ASP A 2 -2.50 -6.89 -18.33
C ASP A 2 -3.48 -5.99 -17.56
N GLY A 3 -3.32 -5.86 -16.25
CA GLY A 3 -4.21 -5.07 -15.38
C GLY A 3 -5.40 -5.85 -14.80
N SER A 4 -5.53 -7.14 -15.08
CA SER A 4 -6.64 -7.95 -14.54
C SER A 4 -6.57 -8.04 -13.02
N VAL A 5 -7.70 -7.84 -12.33
CA VAL A 5 -7.86 -8.12 -10.90
C VAL A 5 -8.23 -9.59 -10.73
N LEU A 6 -7.33 -10.36 -10.15
CA LEU A 6 -7.53 -11.79 -9.91
C LEU A 6 -8.36 -12.04 -8.65
N ALA A 7 -8.19 -11.20 -7.62
CA ALA A 7 -8.95 -11.25 -6.39
C ALA A 7 -9.04 -9.87 -5.75
N SER A 8 -10.18 -9.57 -5.14
CA SER A 8 -10.41 -8.39 -4.31
C SER A 8 -11.17 -8.82 -3.08
N ALA A 9 -10.47 -8.93 -1.94
CA ALA A 9 -11.01 -9.43 -0.70
C ALA A 9 -11.18 -8.30 0.33
N ASN A 10 -12.26 -8.35 1.08
CA ASN A 10 -12.56 -7.44 2.19
C ASN A 10 -12.93 -8.24 3.44
N TYR A 11 -12.47 -7.80 4.59
CA TYR A 11 -12.87 -8.35 5.89
C TYR A 11 -13.07 -7.20 6.90
N PRO A 12 -14.14 -7.22 7.70
CA PRO A 12 -15.25 -8.16 7.58
C PRO A 12 -15.99 -8.03 6.24
N SER A 13 -16.71 -9.10 5.87
CA SER A 13 -17.51 -9.18 4.65
C SER A 13 -18.93 -9.66 5.03
N PHE A 14 -19.77 -9.88 4.04
CA PHE A 14 -21.15 -10.32 4.22
C PHE A 14 -21.48 -11.46 3.26
N ASP A 15 -22.47 -12.29 3.64
CA ASP A 15 -23.00 -13.30 2.73
C ASP A 15 -23.90 -12.64 1.68
N GLN A 16 -23.48 -12.72 0.43
CA GLN A 16 -24.23 -12.14 -0.70
C GLN A 16 -25.62 -12.77 -0.88
N ASN A 17 -25.82 -14.03 -0.52
CA ASN A 17 -27.10 -14.72 -0.58
C ASN A 17 -28.10 -14.17 0.44
N LEU A 18 -27.61 -13.64 1.56
CA LEU A 18 -28.40 -13.06 2.62
C LEU A 18 -28.55 -11.54 2.53
N TYR A 19 -27.92 -10.90 1.53
CA TYR A 19 -27.90 -9.45 1.39
C TYR A 19 -29.30 -8.83 1.42
N ALA A 20 -30.27 -9.39 0.69
CA ALA A 20 -31.63 -8.86 0.60
C ALA A 20 -32.42 -8.99 1.91
N THR A 21 -32.13 -10.02 2.73
CA THR A 21 -32.84 -10.30 3.97
C THR A 21 -32.19 -9.70 5.20
N GLN A 22 -30.86 -9.56 5.20
CA GLN A 22 -30.08 -9.09 6.33
C GLN A 22 -29.42 -7.70 6.10
N TYR A 23 -29.87 -6.95 5.09
CA TYR A 23 -29.29 -5.64 4.79
C TYR A 23 -29.24 -4.68 5.99
N SER A 24 -30.34 -4.65 6.79
CA SER A 24 -30.42 -3.78 7.96
C SER A 24 -29.40 -4.17 9.04
N GLU A 25 -29.14 -5.45 9.22
CA GLU A 25 -28.12 -5.97 10.13
C GLU A 25 -26.72 -5.59 9.66
N TYR A 26 -26.36 -5.90 8.40
CA TYR A 26 -25.08 -5.52 7.81
C TYR A 26 -24.84 -4.01 7.80
N SER A 27 -25.90 -3.22 7.59
CA SER A 27 -25.82 -1.76 7.58
C SER A 27 -25.59 -1.17 8.97
N ALA A 28 -26.08 -1.83 10.01
CA ALA A 28 -25.92 -1.41 11.40
C ALA A 28 -24.64 -1.96 12.07
N ASP A 29 -23.97 -2.91 11.44
CA ASP A 29 -22.76 -3.54 11.97
C ASP A 29 -21.59 -2.54 12.04
N PRO A 30 -21.02 -2.29 13.24
CA PRO A 30 -19.89 -1.38 13.42
C PRO A 30 -18.62 -1.85 12.67
N GLY A 31 -18.54 -3.14 12.29
CA GLY A 31 -17.49 -3.67 11.43
C GLY A 31 -17.57 -3.19 9.98
N MET A 32 -18.72 -2.61 9.58
CA MET A 32 -18.96 -2.11 8.23
C MET A 32 -18.69 -3.16 7.14
N PRO A 33 -19.34 -4.34 7.16
CA PRO A 33 -19.08 -5.41 6.19
C PRO A 33 -19.46 -5.01 4.75
N LEU A 34 -20.37 -4.05 4.56
CA LEU A 34 -20.77 -3.52 3.25
C LEU A 34 -19.76 -2.53 2.66
N PHE A 35 -18.82 -2.02 3.46
CA PHE A 35 -17.81 -1.06 2.99
C PHE A 35 -16.70 -1.78 2.22
N ASN A 36 -16.59 -1.50 0.92
CA ASN A 36 -15.53 -2.06 0.08
C ASN A 36 -14.19 -1.40 0.37
N ARG A 37 -13.45 -1.94 1.35
CA ARG A 37 -12.14 -1.41 1.76
C ARG A 37 -11.12 -1.44 0.65
N ALA A 38 -11.18 -2.42 -0.24
CA ALA A 38 -10.22 -2.57 -1.33
C ALA A 38 -10.32 -1.42 -2.35
N LEU A 39 -11.53 -0.94 -2.62
CA LEU A 39 -11.79 0.08 -3.65
C LEU A 39 -12.08 1.47 -3.09
N GLN A 40 -12.62 1.57 -1.88
CA GLN A 40 -13.10 2.82 -1.30
C GLN A 40 -12.35 3.21 -0.03
N GLY A 41 -11.67 2.28 0.64
CA GLY A 41 -10.87 2.55 1.84
C GLY A 41 -9.67 3.43 1.51
N LEU A 42 -9.55 4.56 2.20
CA LEU A 42 -8.45 5.52 2.03
C LEU A 42 -7.47 5.40 3.19
N TYR A 43 -6.26 4.96 2.88
CA TYR A 43 -5.24 4.65 3.86
C TYR A 43 -3.94 5.39 3.57
N THR A 44 -3.31 5.90 4.61
CA THR A 44 -1.94 6.44 4.52
C THR A 44 -0.99 5.30 4.16
N PRO A 45 -0.24 5.40 3.04
CA PRO A 45 0.61 4.29 2.58
C PRO A 45 1.85 4.06 3.45
N GLY A 46 2.35 5.10 4.10
CA GLY A 46 3.63 5.03 4.81
C GLY A 46 4.75 4.59 3.88
N SER A 47 5.67 3.80 4.39
CA SER A 47 6.88 3.41 3.65
C SER A 47 6.66 2.60 2.37
N THR A 48 5.43 2.16 2.06
CA THR A 48 5.12 1.59 0.73
C THR A 48 5.18 2.63 -0.38
N TYR A 49 5.14 3.92 -0.06
CA TYR A 49 5.30 5.03 -1.01
C TYR A 49 6.76 5.24 -1.46
N LYS A 50 7.75 4.84 -0.66
CA LYS A 50 9.18 5.12 -0.91
C LYS A 50 9.72 4.63 -2.26
N PRO A 51 9.34 3.46 -2.79
CA PRO A 51 9.77 3.07 -4.14
C PRO A 51 9.36 4.07 -5.23
N SER A 52 8.20 4.75 -5.12
CA SER A 52 7.79 5.77 -6.11
C SER A 52 8.72 6.99 -6.09
N VAL A 53 9.13 7.42 -4.91
CA VAL A 53 10.11 8.51 -4.73
C VAL A 53 11.49 8.10 -5.25
N ALA A 54 11.89 6.84 -5.06
CA ALA A 54 13.13 6.31 -5.61
C ALA A 54 13.11 6.28 -7.15
N VAL A 55 12.00 5.83 -7.76
CA VAL A 55 11.82 5.87 -9.23
C VAL A 55 11.96 7.31 -9.72
N ALA A 56 11.26 8.26 -9.12
CA ALA A 56 11.33 9.67 -9.51
C ALA A 56 12.76 10.23 -9.40
N ALA A 57 13.46 9.92 -8.31
CA ALA A 57 14.81 10.43 -8.05
C ALA A 57 15.87 9.84 -9.01
N LEU A 58 15.73 8.57 -9.34
CA LEU A 58 16.64 7.88 -10.27
C LEU A 58 16.40 8.32 -11.72
N ASP A 59 15.15 8.32 -12.16
CA ASP A 59 14.79 8.64 -13.55
C ASP A 59 15.09 10.11 -13.90
N THR A 60 14.93 11.02 -12.91
CA THR A 60 15.30 12.44 -13.09
C THR A 60 16.80 12.71 -12.91
N GLY A 61 17.59 11.72 -12.54
CA GLY A 61 19.03 11.86 -12.33
C GLY A 61 19.41 12.65 -11.06
N VAL A 62 18.46 12.93 -10.15
CA VAL A 62 18.75 13.56 -8.84
C VAL A 62 19.64 12.68 -8.00
N ILE A 63 19.47 11.37 -8.13
CA ILE A 63 20.37 10.35 -7.61
C ILE A 63 20.72 9.32 -8.70
N ASN A 64 21.76 8.55 -8.45
CA ASN A 64 22.16 7.37 -9.23
C ASN A 64 22.58 6.24 -8.27
N ARG A 65 23.02 5.10 -8.81
CA ARG A 65 23.42 3.93 -8.00
C ARG A 65 24.55 4.19 -7.00
N TYR A 66 25.35 5.23 -7.20
CA TYR A 66 26.48 5.58 -6.33
C TYR A 66 26.13 6.69 -5.34
N SER A 67 24.96 7.28 -5.47
CA SER A 67 24.48 8.34 -4.57
C SER A 67 24.19 7.79 -3.19
N THR A 68 24.71 8.45 -2.16
CA THR A 68 24.48 8.06 -0.76
C THR A 68 24.00 9.23 0.07
N VAL A 69 23.24 8.93 1.11
CA VAL A 69 22.84 9.86 2.18
C VAL A 69 23.30 9.30 3.51
N TYR A 70 23.90 10.14 4.35
CA TYR A 70 24.38 9.71 5.66
C TYR A 70 23.24 9.62 6.67
N CYS A 71 22.98 8.42 7.18
CA CYS A 71 21.98 8.17 8.20
C CYS A 71 22.61 7.98 9.58
N ASN A 72 22.38 8.93 10.49
CA ASN A 72 22.73 8.84 11.91
C ASN A 72 21.50 8.69 12.83
N GLY A 73 20.32 8.49 12.24
CA GLY A 73 19.07 8.30 12.96
C GLY A 73 18.20 9.55 13.09
N VAL A 74 18.74 10.74 12.81
CA VAL A 74 18.00 12.03 12.91
C VAL A 74 18.26 12.87 11.65
N TYR A 75 17.23 13.47 11.08
CA TYR A 75 17.35 14.38 9.94
C TYR A 75 17.45 15.82 10.42
N ASN A 76 18.64 16.40 10.35
CA ASN A 76 18.97 17.72 10.90
C ASN A 76 19.01 18.84 9.84
N TYR A 77 18.23 18.73 8.79
CA TYR A 77 18.19 19.78 7.75
C TYR A 77 17.44 21.03 8.20
N PHE A 78 16.34 20.86 8.94
CA PHE A 78 15.53 21.97 9.44
C PHE A 78 16.04 22.48 10.79
N GLN A 79 15.80 23.73 11.11
CA GLN A 79 16.22 24.35 12.36
C GLN A 79 15.40 23.83 13.57
N ASP A 80 14.07 23.74 13.39
CA ASP A 80 13.12 23.45 14.47
C ASP A 80 12.38 22.12 14.31
N TYR A 81 12.80 21.28 13.33
CA TYR A 81 12.15 20.02 13.04
C TYR A 81 13.18 18.93 12.70
N HIS A 82 13.28 17.93 13.56
CA HIS A 82 14.28 16.87 13.49
C HIS A 82 13.65 15.47 13.42
N PRO A 83 13.01 15.09 12.27
CA PRO A 83 12.37 13.80 12.15
C PRO A 83 13.35 12.65 12.22
N LYS A 84 12.91 11.55 12.84
CA LYS A 84 13.76 10.39 13.15
C LYS A 84 13.64 9.30 12.10
N CYS A 85 14.70 8.53 11.95
CA CYS A 85 14.68 7.23 11.26
C CYS A 85 14.38 6.12 12.27
N THR A 86 13.47 5.23 11.91
CA THR A 86 13.33 3.98 12.64
C THR A 86 14.58 3.15 12.37
N ARG A 87 15.41 2.91 13.41
CA ARG A 87 16.69 2.20 13.26
C ARG A 87 16.45 0.72 12.99
N HIS A 88 16.51 0.31 11.74
CA HIS A 88 16.39 -1.08 11.33
C HIS A 88 17.69 -1.53 10.65
N GLY A 89 18.72 -1.82 11.47
CA GLY A 89 19.93 -2.50 10.99
C GLY A 89 20.81 -1.71 10.00
N HIS A 90 20.68 -0.37 9.93
CA HIS A 90 21.50 0.46 9.04
C HIS A 90 21.99 1.74 9.72
N SER A 91 23.16 2.22 9.31
CA SER A 91 23.75 3.50 9.69
C SER A 91 24.87 3.87 8.70
N GLY A 92 25.32 5.13 8.71
CA GLY A 92 26.37 5.59 7.81
C GLY A 92 25.85 5.99 6.43
N ASN A 93 26.67 5.84 5.40
CA ASN A 93 26.32 6.16 4.01
C ASN A 93 25.40 5.10 3.43
N ILE A 94 24.17 5.49 3.10
CA ILE A 94 23.09 4.62 2.64
C ILE A 94 22.80 4.95 1.18
N ASP A 95 22.90 3.94 0.31
CA ASP A 95 22.46 4.02 -1.10
C ASP A 95 20.96 3.71 -1.24
N VAL A 96 20.41 3.84 -2.45
CA VAL A 96 18.97 3.66 -2.72
C VAL A 96 18.50 2.23 -2.45
N ILE A 97 19.30 1.20 -2.77
CA ILE A 97 18.98 -0.22 -2.53
C ILE A 97 18.86 -0.48 -1.02
N THR A 98 19.87 -0.06 -0.28
CA THR A 98 19.91 -0.16 1.18
C THR A 98 18.78 0.65 1.85
N ALA A 99 18.49 1.84 1.29
CA ALA A 99 17.42 2.71 1.78
C ALA A 99 16.02 2.09 1.61
N ILE A 100 15.75 1.42 0.49
CA ILE A 100 14.49 0.69 0.27
C ILE A 100 14.44 -0.53 1.20
N LYS A 101 15.52 -1.35 1.23
CA LYS A 101 15.62 -2.56 2.06
C LYS A 101 15.31 -2.28 3.52
N TRP A 102 15.99 -1.32 4.12
CA TRP A 102 15.86 -0.99 5.53
C TRP A 102 14.88 0.14 5.81
N SER A 103 14.16 0.58 4.77
CA SER A 103 13.14 1.63 4.89
C SER A 103 13.68 2.93 5.51
N CYS A 104 14.91 3.36 5.16
CA CYS A 104 15.59 4.52 5.73
C CYS A 104 14.80 5.82 5.51
N ASN A 105 14.24 6.41 6.57
CA ASN A 105 13.53 7.67 6.46
C ASN A 105 14.47 8.82 6.06
N ILE A 106 15.68 8.87 6.64
CA ILE A 106 16.65 9.96 6.39
C ILE A 106 16.99 10.05 4.92
N PHE A 107 17.23 8.91 4.26
CA PHE A 107 17.47 8.87 2.83
C PHE A 107 16.32 9.50 2.05
N PHE A 108 15.08 9.09 2.35
CA PHE A 108 13.91 9.56 1.63
C PHE A 108 13.50 10.99 1.99
N TYR A 109 13.79 11.48 3.20
CA TYR A 109 13.65 12.90 3.54
C TYR A 109 14.60 13.77 2.67
N ASP A 110 15.88 13.39 2.58
CA ASP A 110 16.85 14.16 1.80
C ASP A 110 16.57 14.09 0.30
N VAL A 111 16.35 12.90 -0.21
CA VAL A 111 16.07 12.68 -1.64
C VAL A 111 14.75 13.31 -2.04
N GLY A 112 13.67 13.15 -1.26
CA GLY A 112 12.37 13.75 -1.53
C GLY A 112 12.43 15.28 -1.56
N ARG A 113 13.14 15.90 -0.62
CA ARG A 113 13.40 17.35 -0.62
C ARG A 113 14.15 17.81 -1.89
N ARG A 114 15.13 17.03 -2.37
CA ARG A 114 15.91 17.35 -3.58
C ARG A 114 15.12 17.17 -4.87
N VAL A 115 14.28 16.13 -4.93
CA VAL A 115 13.38 15.85 -6.06
C VAL A 115 12.22 16.82 -6.10
N THR A 116 11.69 17.24 -4.95
CA THR A 116 10.48 18.04 -4.70
C THR A 116 9.17 17.28 -4.94
N SER A 117 8.11 17.71 -4.22
CA SER A 117 6.80 17.05 -4.29
C SER A 117 6.19 17.08 -5.69
N ASP A 118 6.31 18.18 -6.42
CA ASP A 118 5.75 18.29 -7.77
C ASP A 118 6.26 17.17 -8.70
N VAL A 119 7.53 16.79 -8.53
CA VAL A 119 8.15 15.77 -9.37
C VAL A 119 7.78 14.37 -8.86
N TYR A 120 8.02 14.05 -7.59
CA TYR A 120 7.73 12.69 -7.13
C TYR A 120 6.23 12.35 -7.14
N ASP A 121 5.33 13.33 -7.01
CA ASP A 121 3.89 13.13 -7.16
C ASP A 121 3.51 12.85 -8.61
N ALA A 122 4.15 13.55 -9.58
CA ALA A 122 3.93 13.23 -10.99
C ALA A 122 4.30 11.78 -11.32
N TYR A 123 5.38 11.26 -10.73
CA TYR A 123 5.76 9.85 -10.87
C TYR A 123 4.80 8.92 -10.12
N ALA A 124 4.35 9.30 -8.93
CA ALA A 124 3.35 8.54 -8.18
C ALA A 124 2.03 8.40 -8.96
N TYR A 125 1.56 9.46 -9.62
CA TYR A 125 0.42 9.39 -10.54
C TYR A 125 0.67 8.42 -11.70
N LYS A 126 1.80 8.51 -12.40
CA LYS A 126 2.14 7.58 -13.48
C LYS A 126 2.18 6.12 -12.99
N LEU A 127 2.62 5.90 -11.75
CA LEU A 127 2.64 4.59 -11.11
C LEU A 127 1.26 4.11 -10.64
N GLY A 128 0.21 4.94 -10.72
CA GLY A 128 -1.17 4.58 -10.38
C GLY A 128 -1.65 4.99 -8.99
N LEU A 129 -0.89 5.81 -8.26
CA LEU A 129 -1.27 6.33 -6.94
C LEU A 129 -2.04 7.65 -7.07
N GLY A 130 -2.99 7.91 -6.17
CA GLY A 130 -3.72 9.18 -6.09
C GLY A 130 -4.69 9.45 -7.24
N GLN A 131 -5.01 8.46 -8.05
CA GLN A 131 -5.92 8.56 -9.18
C GLN A 131 -6.74 7.27 -9.37
N ARG A 132 -7.76 7.31 -10.23
CA ARG A 132 -8.54 6.12 -10.56
C ARG A 132 -7.67 5.09 -11.27
N THR A 133 -7.86 3.83 -10.91
CA THR A 133 -7.14 2.71 -11.54
C THR A 133 -7.79 2.28 -12.85
N GLY A 134 -9.09 2.58 -13.01
CA GLY A 134 -9.86 2.30 -14.21
C GLY A 134 -10.79 1.09 -14.10
N VAL A 135 -10.97 0.54 -12.89
CA VAL A 135 -11.94 -0.55 -12.66
C VAL A 135 -13.36 -0.11 -13.00
N GLU A 136 -14.20 -1.06 -13.41
CA GLU A 136 -15.56 -0.82 -13.91
C GLU A 136 -16.57 -0.46 -12.80
N VAL A 137 -16.17 -0.58 -11.55
CA VAL A 137 -16.99 -0.27 -10.38
C VAL A 137 -16.51 0.99 -9.67
N SER A 138 -17.33 1.53 -8.76
CA SER A 138 -16.99 2.75 -8.04
C SER A 138 -15.75 2.55 -7.16
N GLU A 139 -14.76 3.41 -7.36
CA GLU A 139 -13.52 3.47 -6.58
C GLU A 139 -13.25 4.89 -6.05
N ALA A 140 -12.61 5.00 -4.89
CA ALA A 140 -12.16 6.27 -4.37
C ALA A 140 -10.92 6.76 -5.11
N LEU A 141 -10.83 8.09 -5.29
CA LEU A 141 -9.74 8.71 -6.07
C LEU A 141 -8.39 8.62 -5.37
N GLY A 142 -8.36 8.56 -4.03
CA GLY A 142 -7.13 8.77 -3.29
C GLY A 142 -6.70 10.24 -3.32
N ARG A 143 -5.57 10.54 -2.69
CA ARG A 143 -5.01 11.89 -2.65
C ARG A 143 -3.52 11.82 -2.38
N LEU A 144 -2.73 12.67 -3.02
CA LEU A 144 -1.34 12.93 -2.67
C LEU A 144 -1.21 14.25 -1.91
N THR A 145 -0.15 14.41 -1.13
CA THR A 145 0.20 15.67 -0.47
C THR A 145 0.80 16.61 -1.48
N THR A 146 0.17 17.73 -1.73
CA THR A 146 0.61 18.70 -2.75
C THR A 146 0.92 20.07 -2.16
N LYS A 147 1.64 20.90 -2.91
CA LYS A 147 1.90 22.30 -2.54
C LYS A 147 0.63 23.15 -2.41
N ASN A 148 -0.50 22.68 -2.96
CA ASN A 148 -1.79 23.36 -2.88
C ASN A 148 -2.54 23.05 -1.57
N ASP A 149 -2.02 22.16 -0.75
CA ASP A 149 -2.64 21.83 0.53
C ASP A 149 -2.51 23.03 1.48
N SER A 150 -3.60 23.38 2.16
CA SER A 150 -3.65 24.55 3.04
C SER A 150 -2.67 24.49 4.22
N ASN A 151 -2.27 23.29 4.61
CA ASN A 151 -1.29 23.02 5.66
C ASN A 151 0.11 22.67 5.12
N TYR A 152 0.38 22.97 3.83
CA TYR A 152 1.66 22.65 3.23
C TYR A 152 2.81 23.41 3.87
N THR A 153 3.86 22.69 4.20
CA THR A 153 5.12 23.20 4.74
C THR A 153 6.28 22.37 4.19
N ALA A 154 7.50 22.88 4.24
CA ALA A 154 8.67 22.11 3.85
C ALA A 154 8.87 20.84 4.71
N SER A 155 8.43 20.83 5.96
CA SER A 155 8.44 19.65 6.82
C SER A 155 7.37 18.63 6.39
N LEU A 156 6.19 19.08 5.94
CA LEU A 156 5.16 18.21 5.38
C LEU A 156 5.62 17.57 4.06
N GLU A 157 6.35 18.30 3.21
CA GLU A 157 6.91 17.78 1.96
C GLU A 157 7.84 16.57 2.20
N VAL A 158 8.75 16.67 3.16
CA VAL A 158 9.63 15.54 3.47
C VAL A 158 8.90 14.37 4.12
N GLN A 159 7.84 14.64 4.90
CA GLN A 159 6.96 13.58 5.42
C GLN A 159 6.19 12.89 4.29
N ALA A 160 5.72 13.64 3.29
CA ALA A 160 5.05 13.08 2.13
C ALA A 160 5.96 12.14 1.33
N ALA A 161 7.27 12.43 1.23
CA ALA A 161 8.23 11.57 0.57
C ALA A 161 8.41 10.18 1.22
N ILE A 162 7.94 9.99 2.44
CA ILE A 162 7.87 8.68 3.10
C ILE A 162 6.43 8.13 3.20
N GLY A 163 5.49 8.73 2.44
CA GLY A 163 4.09 8.32 2.39
C GLY A 163 3.28 8.70 3.63
N GLN A 164 3.68 9.76 4.32
CA GLN A 164 2.93 10.38 5.42
C GLN A 164 2.25 11.68 4.95
N GLY A 165 1.85 12.53 5.87
CA GLY A 165 1.17 13.78 5.55
C GLY A 165 -0.29 13.57 5.14
N ASN A 166 -0.73 14.26 4.09
CA ASN A 166 -2.11 14.20 3.59
C ASN A 166 -2.35 13.07 2.56
N THR A 167 -1.33 12.27 2.26
CA THR A 167 -1.40 11.21 1.26
C THR A 167 -2.24 10.04 1.77
N VAL A 168 -3.30 9.73 1.02
CA VAL A 168 -4.16 8.56 1.25
C VAL A 168 -4.49 7.88 -0.07
N ILE A 169 -4.44 6.56 -0.09
CA ILE A 169 -4.60 5.71 -1.28
C ILE A 169 -5.45 4.48 -0.95
N THR A 170 -5.97 3.82 -1.97
CA THR A 170 -6.74 2.59 -1.82
C THR A 170 -5.87 1.34 -1.99
N PRO A 171 -6.27 0.18 -1.46
CA PRO A 171 -5.57 -1.09 -1.71
C PRO A 171 -5.47 -1.46 -3.19
N VAL A 172 -6.49 -1.15 -4.01
CA VAL A 172 -6.40 -1.40 -5.46
C VAL A 172 -5.35 -0.52 -6.13
N GLN A 173 -5.17 0.73 -5.67
CA GLN A 173 -4.06 1.58 -6.13
C GLN A 173 -2.69 0.99 -5.72
N LEU A 174 -2.57 0.44 -4.51
CA LEU A 174 -1.34 -0.26 -4.08
C LEU A 174 -1.01 -1.45 -4.98
N ALA A 175 -2.02 -2.26 -5.35
CA ALA A 175 -1.84 -3.40 -6.24
C ALA A 175 -1.44 -2.95 -7.66
N THR A 176 -2.12 -1.93 -8.20
CA THR A 176 -1.81 -1.33 -9.50
C THR A 176 -0.37 -0.78 -9.53
N TYR A 177 0.01 -0.08 -8.48
CA TYR A 177 1.36 0.45 -8.29
C TYR A 177 2.43 -0.64 -8.23
N ALA A 178 2.18 -1.71 -7.45
CA ALA A 178 3.06 -2.87 -7.41
C ALA A 178 3.23 -3.51 -8.80
N GLY A 179 2.11 -3.65 -9.53
CA GLY A 179 2.10 -4.16 -10.90
C GLY A 179 2.87 -3.27 -11.88
N THR A 180 2.78 -1.95 -11.73
CA THR A 180 3.52 -1.00 -12.58
C THR A 180 5.01 -1.08 -12.33
N ILE A 181 5.47 -1.23 -11.08
CA ILE A 181 6.89 -1.47 -10.78
C ILE A 181 7.34 -2.82 -11.38
N ALA A 182 6.54 -3.88 -11.19
CA ALA A 182 6.81 -5.20 -11.75
C ALA A 182 6.95 -5.18 -13.27
N ASN A 183 6.13 -4.38 -13.96
CA ASN A 183 6.15 -4.15 -15.40
C ASN A 183 7.15 -3.07 -15.84
N ARG A 184 8.11 -2.69 -14.98
CA ARG A 184 9.19 -1.73 -15.27
C ARG A 184 8.67 -0.39 -15.80
N GLY A 185 7.62 0.13 -15.16
CA GLY A 185 7.04 1.44 -15.46
C GLY A 185 5.84 1.45 -16.40
N THR A 186 5.45 0.32 -16.98
CA THR A 186 4.24 0.23 -17.79
C THR A 186 3.03 0.00 -16.90
N ARG A 187 2.12 0.98 -16.85
CA ARG A 187 0.85 0.90 -16.13
C ARG A 187 -0.30 0.53 -17.06
N TYR A 188 -0.96 -0.58 -16.75
CA TYR A 188 -2.16 -1.01 -17.42
C TYR A 188 -3.42 -0.52 -16.69
N ARG A 189 -4.51 -0.32 -17.43
CA ARG A 189 -5.83 -0.13 -16.85
C ARG A 189 -6.21 -1.34 -16.02
N THR A 190 -6.56 -1.10 -14.76
CA THR A 190 -7.04 -2.17 -13.89
C THR A 190 -8.48 -2.51 -14.20
N HIS A 191 -8.83 -3.79 -14.29
CA HIS A 191 -10.17 -4.25 -14.67
C HIS A 191 -10.56 -5.55 -13.99
N PHE A 192 -11.86 -5.72 -13.73
CA PHE A 192 -12.47 -6.95 -13.22
C PHE A 192 -13.05 -7.81 -14.35
N VAL A 193 -13.59 -7.15 -15.38
CA VAL A 193 -14.28 -7.85 -16.48
C VAL A 193 -13.25 -8.41 -17.45
N LYS A 194 -13.16 -9.74 -17.51
CA LYS A 194 -12.32 -10.43 -18.48
C LYS A 194 -13.01 -10.53 -19.84
N SER A 195 -14.29 -10.94 -19.85
CA SER A 195 -15.07 -11.10 -21.08
C SER A 195 -16.56 -10.98 -20.83
N ILE A 196 -17.30 -10.60 -21.86
CA ILE A 196 -18.75 -10.59 -21.90
C ILE A 196 -19.19 -11.73 -22.83
N LEU A 197 -20.07 -12.60 -22.32
CA LEU A 197 -20.56 -13.77 -23.07
C LEU A 197 -22.03 -13.60 -23.42
N ASP A 198 -22.41 -14.13 -24.57
CA ASP A 198 -23.82 -14.34 -24.91
C ASP A 198 -24.42 -15.41 -23.99
N THR A 199 -25.50 -15.07 -23.31
CA THR A 199 -26.09 -15.92 -22.26
C THR A 199 -26.68 -17.24 -22.81
N ASN A 200 -27.09 -17.25 -24.07
CA ASN A 200 -27.74 -18.41 -24.67
C ASN A 200 -26.76 -19.36 -25.35
N THR A 201 -25.70 -18.80 -25.95
CA THR A 201 -24.75 -19.56 -26.75
C THR A 201 -23.41 -19.78 -26.09
N GLY A 202 -23.10 -19.03 -25.01
CA GLY A 202 -21.78 -19.03 -24.37
C GLY A 202 -20.69 -18.37 -25.24
N LYS A 203 -21.04 -17.81 -26.39
CA LYS A 203 -20.08 -17.18 -27.29
C LYS A 203 -19.54 -15.88 -26.68
N VAL A 204 -18.22 -15.69 -26.78
CA VAL A 204 -17.59 -14.42 -26.37
C VAL A 204 -18.07 -13.32 -27.31
N LEU A 205 -18.75 -12.29 -26.73
CA LEU A 205 -19.18 -11.07 -27.41
C LEU A 205 -18.10 -10.00 -27.37
N GLN A 206 -17.41 -9.91 -26.22
CA GLN A 206 -16.32 -8.96 -26.02
C GLN A 206 -15.30 -9.57 -25.08
N GLU A 207 -14.03 -9.31 -25.34
CA GLU A 207 -12.90 -9.65 -24.46
C GLU A 207 -12.13 -8.38 -24.12
N THR A 208 -11.84 -8.18 -22.83
CA THR A 208 -11.05 -7.04 -22.38
C THR A 208 -9.62 -7.20 -22.85
N GLN A 209 -9.12 -6.21 -23.57
CA GLN A 209 -7.72 -6.17 -24.01
C GLN A 209 -6.90 -5.32 -23.06
N PRO A 210 -5.61 -5.65 -22.83
CA PRO A 210 -4.72 -4.81 -22.04
C PRO A 210 -4.64 -3.39 -22.61
N GLU A 211 -4.92 -2.40 -21.78
CA GLU A 211 -4.86 -0.97 -22.13
C GLU A 211 -3.74 -0.29 -21.35
N VAL A 212 -2.75 0.25 -22.05
CA VAL A 212 -1.66 1.00 -21.43
C VAL A 212 -2.15 2.40 -21.08
N MET A 213 -2.10 2.74 -19.79
CA MET A 213 -2.54 4.05 -19.28
C MET A 213 -1.39 5.05 -19.16
N ASP A 214 -0.21 4.58 -18.75
CA ASP A 214 1.01 5.38 -18.59
C ASP A 214 2.26 4.53 -18.79
N VAL A 215 3.35 5.20 -19.16
CA VAL A 215 4.67 4.61 -19.26
C VAL A 215 5.69 5.53 -18.61
N ILE A 216 6.52 4.99 -17.74
CA ILE A 216 7.77 5.58 -17.30
C ILE A 216 8.86 4.83 -18.04
N GLU A 217 9.51 5.52 -19.01
CA GLU A 217 10.61 4.92 -19.76
C GLU A 217 11.79 4.64 -18.81
N ASP A 218 12.23 3.38 -18.76
CA ASP A 218 13.43 3.00 -17.98
C ASP A 218 14.68 3.45 -18.74
N ARG A 219 15.18 4.63 -18.42
CA ARG A 219 16.34 5.24 -19.10
C ARG A 219 17.70 4.75 -18.61
N GLY A 220 17.70 3.69 -17.81
CA GLY A 220 18.92 3.16 -17.25
C GLY A 220 18.65 1.94 -16.37
N ASP A 221 19.02 2.06 -15.10
CA ASP A 221 18.88 1.01 -14.09
C ASP A 221 17.85 1.36 -12.99
N THR A 222 16.92 2.27 -13.29
CA THR A 222 15.94 2.79 -12.32
C THR A 222 15.13 1.67 -11.70
N PHE A 223 14.45 0.86 -12.52
CA PHE A 223 13.63 -0.23 -12.00
C PHE A 223 14.48 -1.38 -11.44
N ASP A 224 15.67 -1.65 -11.99
CA ASP A 224 16.58 -2.66 -11.45
C ASP A 224 17.01 -2.34 -10.00
N LEU A 225 17.35 -1.08 -9.72
CA LEU A 225 17.76 -0.65 -8.38
C LEU A 225 16.60 -0.70 -7.38
N VAL A 226 15.42 -0.24 -7.81
CA VAL A 226 14.20 -0.29 -6.99
C VAL A 226 13.81 -1.74 -6.69
N GLN A 227 13.79 -2.61 -7.70
CA GLN A 227 13.50 -4.04 -7.53
C GLN A 227 14.51 -4.72 -6.61
N GLN A 228 15.81 -4.47 -6.76
CA GLN A 228 16.84 -4.99 -5.86
C GLN A 228 16.59 -4.59 -4.41
N GLY A 229 16.24 -3.32 -4.17
CA GLY A 229 15.88 -2.84 -2.85
C GLY A 229 14.65 -3.56 -2.28
N MET A 230 13.60 -3.76 -3.11
CA MET A 230 12.37 -4.45 -2.73
C MET A 230 12.58 -5.96 -2.49
N MET A 231 13.43 -6.63 -3.29
CA MET A 231 13.87 -8.01 -3.03
C MET A 231 14.61 -8.09 -1.69
N GLY A 232 15.46 -7.11 -1.40
CA GLY A 232 16.12 -6.98 -0.11
C GLY A 232 15.15 -6.90 1.08
N VAL A 233 13.98 -6.25 0.92
CA VAL A 233 12.93 -6.25 1.96
C VAL A 233 12.37 -7.65 2.17
N ALA A 234 12.01 -8.38 1.10
CA ALA A 234 11.46 -9.74 1.19
C ALA A 234 12.40 -10.68 1.95
N GLN A 235 13.71 -10.55 1.75
CA GLN A 235 14.72 -11.33 2.47
C GLN A 235 14.75 -11.07 3.99
N THR A 236 14.16 -9.97 4.47
CA THR A 236 14.05 -9.69 5.91
C THR A 236 12.79 -10.29 6.56
N ILE A 237 11.89 -10.85 5.75
CA ILE A 237 10.60 -11.40 6.21
C ILE A 237 10.66 -12.93 6.07
N PRO A 238 10.66 -13.70 7.17
CA PRO A 238 10.92 -15.15 7.13
C PRO A 238 10.05 -15.92 6.13
N ALA A 239 8.75 -15.64 6.07
CA ALA A 239 7.83 -16.31 5.15
C ALA A 239 8.17 -16.06 3.67
N LEU A 240 8.75 -14.89 3.34
CA LEU A 240 9.10 -14.52 1.96
C LEU A 240 10.56 -14.87 1.63
N ALA A 241 11.45 -14.83 2.63
CA ALA A 241 12.86 -15.14 2.43
C ALA A 241 13.12 -16.61 2.04
N SER A 242 12.25 -17.51 2.50
CA SER A 242 12.29 -18.95 2.19
C SER A 242 11.36 -19.37 1.05
N TYR A 243 10.67 -18.39 0.42
CA TYR A 243 9.73 -18.69 -0.64
C TYR A 243 10.44 -19.23 -1.89
N PRO A 244 9.87 -20.23 -2.63
CA PRO A 244 10.54 -20.87 -3.78
C PRO A 244 10.84 -19.93 -4.95
N TYR A 245 10.10 -18.81 -5.05
CA TYR A 245 10.29 -17.80 -6.09
C TYR A 245 10.81 -16.51 -5.51
N THR A 246 11.52 -15.74 -6.32
CA THR A 246 12.01 -14.41 -5.92
C THR A 246 10.85 -13.44 -5.81
N ILE A 247 10.63 -12.90 -4.61
CA ILE A 247 9.59 -11.90 -4.32
C ILE A 247 10.24 -10.54 -4.10
N ALA A 248 9.65 -9.51 -4.66
CA ALA A 248 9.90 -8.12 -4.32
C ALA A 248 8.74 -7.56 -3.51
N CYS A 249 9.01 -6.90 -2.39
CA CYS A 249 7.96 -6.30 -1.58
C CYS A 249 8.43 -4.99 -0.92
N LYS A 250 7.46 -4.23 -0.39
CA LYS A 250 7.73 -3.10 0.49
C LYS A 250 6.67 -3.03 1.57
N THR A 251 7.11 -2.99 2.81
CA THR A 251 6.26 -2.83 4.00
C THR A 251 6.02 -1.38 4.34
N GLY A 252 4.87 -1.08 4.92
CA GLY A 252 4.52 0.20 5.51
C GLY A 252 3.84 0.02 6.86
N SER A 253 4.13 0.94 7.77
CA SER A 253 3.51 1.03 9.09
C SER A 253 3.28 2.53 9.35
N PRO A 254 2.26 3.13 8.70
CA PRO A 254 2.03 4.57 8.78
C PRO A 254 1.68 4.95 10.22
N GLN A 255 2.28 6.04 10.69
CA GLN A 255 1.91 6.63 11.96
C GLN A 255 0.50 7.22 11.87
N ARG A 256 -0.26 7.16 12.96
CA ARG A 256 -1.57 7.76 13.11
C ARG A 256 -1.57 8.72 14.30
N SER A 257 -2.37 9.78 14.23
CA SER A 257 -2.55 10.69 15.35
C SER A 257 -3.23 9.98 16.53
N GLU A 258 -2.94 10.40 17.74
CA GLU A 258 -3.62 9.87 18.94
C GLU A 258 -5.15 10.07 18.88
N SER A 259 -5.63 11.14 18.22
CA SER A 259 -7.06 11.39 18.02
C SER A 259 -7.75 10.27 17.22
N TYR A 260 -7.05 9.57 16.34
CA TYR A 260 -7.58 8.42 15.60
C TYR A 260 -7.89 7.25 16.55
N TYR A 261 -7.16 7.11 17.64
CA TYR A 261 -7.34 6.05 18.62
C TYR A 261 -8.27 6.44 19.77
N ALA A 262 -8.79 7.67 19.76
CA ALA A 262 -9.68 8.16 20.82
C ALA A 262 -10.91 7.25 20.93
N GLY A 263 -11.11 6.69 22.12
CA GLY A 263 -12.21 5.73 22.38
C GLY A 263 -11.95 4.29 21.97
N SER A 264 -10.82 3.98 21.30
CA SER A 264 -10.46 2.60 20.94
C SER A 264 -9.64 1.93 22.05
N THR A 265 -9.94 0.67 22.35
CA THR A 265 -9.09 -0.20 23.18
C THR A 265 -7.82 -0.65 22.43
N ARG A 266 -7.78 -0.43 21.11
CA ARG A 266 -6.65 -0.76 20.22
C ARG A 266 -5.66 0.41 20.07
N LYS A 267 -5.40 1.13 21.17
CA LYS A 267 -4.36 2.18 21.21
C LYS A 267 -3.04 1.55 20.78
N HIS A 268 -2.26 2.17 19.95
CA HIS A 268 -0.90 1.79 19.56
C HIS A 268 -0.71 0.86 18.34
N TYR A 269 -1.77 0.38 17.69
CA TYR A 269 -1.59 -0.36 16.45
C TYR A 269 -1.77 0.54 15.23
N THR A 270 -0.71 0.68 14.43
CA THR A 270 -0.76 1.31 13.12
C THR A 270 -1.45 0.37 12.12
N ASN A 271 -1.82 0.84 10.93
CA ASN A 271 -2.18 -0.07 9.85
C ASN A 271 -0.92 -0.81 9.37
N ALA A 272 -1.04 -2.09 9.10
CA ALA A 272 -0.03 -2.82 8.36
C ALA A 272 -0.34 -2.68 6.87
N THR A 273 0.61 -2.18 6.09
CA THR A 273 0.49 -2.07 4.64
C THR A 273 1.63 -2.82 3.95
N MET A 274 1.35 -3.45 2.84
CA MET A 274 2.36 -4.08 2.01
C MET A 274 2.00 -4.03 0.53
N ILE A 275 3.00 -3.81 -0.30
CA ILE A 275 2.97 -4.13 -1.73
C ILE A 275 3.95 -5.26 -1.98
N ALA A 276 3.58 -6.18 -2.86
CA ALA A 276 4.45 -7.28 -3.27
C ALA A 276 4.16 -7.69 -4.70
N TYR A 277 5.14 -8.31 -5.35
CA TYR A 277 4.96 -8.97 -6.65
C TYR A 277 6.01 -10.05 -6.84
N GLY A 278 5.71 -10.98 -7.73
CA GLY A 278 6.63 -12.06 -8.07
C GLY A 278 6.09 -13.04 -9.13
N PRO A 279 6.96 -13.96 -9.60
CA PRO A 279 8.41 -13.95 -9.46
C PRO A 279 9.04 -12.68 -10.06
N VAL A 280 10.18 -12.19 -9.54
CA VAL A 280 10.77 -10.92 -10.04
C VAL A 280 11.23 -11.03 -11.49
N GLU A 281 11.73 -12.21 -11.87
CA GLU A 281 12.29 -12.49 -13.21
C GLU A 281 11.20 -12.55 -14.29
N ASP A 282 10.00 -12.99 -13.93
CA ASP A 282 8.82 -13.04 -14.79
C ASP A 282 7.56 -12.79 -13.95
N PRO A 283 7.22 -11.52 -13.66
CA PRO A 283 6.14 -11.18 -12.76
C PRO A 283 4.79 -11.72 -13.21
N GLN A 284 4.16 -12.52 -12.37
CA GLN A 284 2.86 -13.16 -12.62
C GLN A 284 1.73 -12.46 -11.87
N ILE A 285 1.99 -12.05 -10.62
CA ILE A 285 0.99 -11.47 -9.74
C ILE A 285 1.59 -10.30 -8.96
N ALA A 286 0.79 -9.25 -8.75
CA ALA A 286 1.07 -8.11 -7.89
C ALA A 286 -0.03 -7.97 -6.85
N ILE A 287 0.36 -7.58 -5.63
CA ILE A 287 -0.48 -7.61 -4.43
C ILE A 287 -0.41 -6.26 -3.73
N GLY A 288 -1.56 -5.74 -3.32
CA GLY A 288 -1.69 -4.61 -2.40
C GLY A 288 -2.50 -5.01 -1.18
N ILE A 289 -1.94 -4.86 0.02
CA ILE A 289 -2.57 -5.27 1.29
C ILE A 289 -2.62 -4.09 2.24
N VAL A 290 -3.77 -3.94 2.90
CA VAL A 290 -3.94 -3.10 4.07
C VAL A 290 -4.68 -3.90 5.15
N VAL A 291 -4.08 -3.99 6.33
CA VAL A 291 -4.73 -4.56 7.53
C VAL A 291 -4.88 -3.44 8.56
N GLU A 292 -6.12 -3.04 8.81
CA GLU A 292 -6.43 -2.03 9.81
C GLU A 292 -5.98 -2.53 11.19
N TYR A 293 -5.29 -1.66 11.95
CA TYR A 293 -4.71 -2.01 13.26
C TYR A 293 -3.75 -3.21 13.26
N GLY A 294 -3.22 -3.59 12.09
CA GLY A 294 -2.34 -4.75 11.92
C GLY A 294 -0.94 -4.58 12.49
N GLY A 295 -0.57 -3.38 12.96
CA GLY A 295 0.75 -3.10 13.51
C GLY A 295 1.84 -2.97 12.44
N ALA A 296 2.91 -3.73 12.56
CA ALA A 296 4.02 -3.65 11.60
C ALA A 296 3.65 -4.31 10.27
N GLY A 297 3.94 -3.63 9.14
CA GLY A 297 3.67 -4.16 7.81
C GLY A 297 4.29 -5.54 7.53
N ALA A 298 5.42 -5.86 8.15
CA ALA A 298 6.06 -7.18 8.00
C ALA A 298 5.19 -8.36 8.49
N ARG A 299 4.20 -8.11 9.36
CA ARG A 299 3.25 -9.13 9.82
C ARG A 299 2.35 -9.67 8.71
N THR A 300 2.18 -8.94 7.62
CA THR A 300 1.41 -9.40 6.45
C THR A 300 2.22 -10.32 5.52
N GLY A 301 3.48 -10.64 5.87
CA GLY A 301 4.35 -11.47 5.04
C GLY A 301 3.81 -12.89 4.82
N GLN A 302 3.24 -13.52 5.86
CA GLN A 302 2.61 -14.83 5.72
C GLN A 302 1.41 -14.77 4.77
N LEU A 303 0.54 -13.76 4.92
CA LEU A 303 -0.60 -13.56 4.02
C LEU A 303 -0.17 -13.40 2.56
N VAL A 304 0.95 -12.72 2.30
CA VAL A 304 1.52 -12.63 0.94
C VAL A 304 1.96 -14.00 0.44
N ALA A 305 2.65 -14.80 1.27
CA ALA A 305 3.06 -16.15 0.90
C ALA A 305 1.84 -17.03 0.58
N ASP A 306 0.80 -17.00 1.42
CA ASP A 306 -0.44 -17.77 1.22
C ASP A 306 -1.16 -17.39 -0.09
N ILE A 307 -1.16 -16.09 -0.45
CA ILE A 307 -1.73 -15.62 -1.73
C ILE A 307 -0.91 -16.15 -2.91
N PHE A 308 0.42 -16.16 -2.82
CA PHE A 308 1.27 -16.75 -3.85
C PHE A 308 1.04 -18.26 -3.98
N ASP A 309 0.93 -18.98 -2.86
CA ASP A 309 0.65 -20.42 -2.84
C ASP A 309 -0.68 -20.72 -3.51
N ALA A 310 -1.75 -19.99 -3.17
CA ALA A 310 -3.06 -20.14 -3.80
C ALA A 310 -2.99 -19.84 -5.31
N TYR A 311 -2.29 -18.78 -5.71
CA TYR A 311 -2.14 -18.42 -7.12
C TYR A 311 -1.42 -19.53 -7.92
N PHE A 312 -0.29 -20.00 -7.44
CA PHE A 312 0.47 -21.04 -8.14
C PHE A 312 -0.22 -22.40 -8.10
N ALA A 313 -0.90 -22.74 -7.00
CA ALA A 313 -1.73 -23.94 -6.94
C ALA A 313 -2.87 -23.91 -7.96
N MET A 314 -3.50 -22.73 -8.14
CA MET A 314 -4.51 -22.54 -9.19
C MET A 314 -3.92 -22.73 -10.60
N GLN A 315 -2.76 -22.13 -10.88
CA GLN A 315 -2.08 -22.24 -12.18
C GLN A 315 -1.68 -23.68 -12.49
N ASN A 316 -1.28 -24.44 -11.48
CA ASN A 316 -0.86 -25.84 -11.61
C ASN A 316 -2.04 -26.83 -11.55
N GLY A 317 -3.28 -26.36 -11.36
CA GLY A 317 -4.46 -27.21 -11.22
C GLY A 317 -4.47 -28.06 -9.94
N THR A 318 -3.73 -27.63 -8.92
CA THR A 318 -3.60 -28.34 -7.63
C THR A 318 -4.36 -27.63 -6.51
N LEU A 319 -5.02 -26.50 -6.79
CA LEU A 319 -5.82 -25.80 -5.80
C LEU A 319 -7.04 -26.64 -5.42
N THR A 320 -7.07 -27.12 -4.20
CA THR A 320 -8.29 -27.68 -3.59
C THR A 320 -9.02 -26.53 -2.89
N VAL A 321 -10.23 -26.23 -3.34
CA VAL A 321 -11.10 -25.29 -2.61
C VAL A 321 -11.84 -26.14 -1.57
N ASP A 322 -11.47 -26.02 -0.30
CA ASP A 322 -12.30 -26.53 0.77
C ASP A 322 -13.63 -25.79 0.71
N GLU A 323 -14.74 -26.52 0.70
CA GLU A 323 -16.05 -25.88 0.84
C GLU A 323 -16.00 -25.04 2.12
N PRO A 324 -16.50 -23.79 2.11
CA PRO A 324 -16.44 -22.96 3.30
C PRO A 324 -17.10 -23.70 4.46
N GLU A 325 -16.34 -24.01 5.49
CA GLU A 325 -16.93 -24.41 6.77
C GLU A 325 -17.98 -23.36 7.09
N THR A 326 -19.20 -23.80 7.26
CA THR A 326 -20.30 -22.91 7.67
C THR A 326 -19.84 -22.21 8.92
N ALA A 327 -19.57 -20.91 8.80
CA ALA A 327 -19.00 -20.11 9.88
C ALA A 327 -19.82 -20.32 11.14
N ASP A 328 -19.20 -20.92 12.13
CA ASP A 328 -19.77 -21.02 13.48
C ASP A 328 -19.93 -19.59 14.00
N PRO A 329 -21.15 -19.14 14.35
CA PRO A 329 -21.38 -17.75 14.75
C PRO A 329 -20.80 -17.35 16.11
N ALA A 330 -19.95 -18.18 16.70
CA ALA A 330 -19.32 -17.93 17.99
C ALA A 330 -17.80 -18.12 17.91
N VAL A 331 -17.08 -17.16 17.31
CA VAL A 331 -15.69 -16.97 17.69
C VAL A 331 -15.66 -15.86 18.73
N ASP A 332 -15.70 -16.28 19.98
CA ASP A 332 -15.29 -15.46 21.13
C ASP A 332 -13.95 -14.79 20.85
N ASP A 333 -13.90 -13.50 21.14
CA ASP A 333 -12.69 -12.65 21.10
C ASP A 333 -11.55 -13.37 21.85
N PRO A 334 -10.47 -13.84 21.18
CA PRO A 334 -9.39 -14.47 21.89
C PRO A 334 -8.72 -13.42 22.77
N LYS A 335 -8.81 -13.57 24.08
CA LYS A 335 -7.98 -12.85 25.05
C LYS A 335 -6.55 -12.84 24.54
N ALA A 336 -6.06 -11.65 24.24
CA ALA A 336 -4.66 -11.44 23.89
C ALA A 336 -3.80 -11.85 25.07
N GLU A 337 -3.27 -13.07 25.03
CA GLU A 337 -2.13 -13.42 25.86
C GLU A 337 -0.94 -12.58 25.39
N ALA A 338 -0.44 -11.78 26.31
CA ALA A 338 0.76 -10.99 26.14
C ALA A 338 1.93 -11.95 25.93
N VAL A 339 2.48 -11.97 24.73
CA VAL A 339 3.81 -12.51 24.51
C VAL A 339 4.77 -11.34 24.76
N ASP A 340 5.36 -11.33 25.95
CA ASP A 340 6.51 -10.53 26.31
C ASP A 340 7.68 -10.84 25.36
N GLY A 341 8.27 -9.83 24.80
CA GLY A 341 9.52 -9.96 24.06
C GLY A 341 9.75 -8.89 23.03
N ASP A 342 9.99 -7.66 23.38
CA ASP A 342 11.22 -6.90 23.16
C ASP A 342 11.00 -5.42 23.50
N ALA A 343 11.80 -4.96 24.44
CA ALA A 343 11.81 -3.61 24.95
C ALA A 343 12.27 -2.62 23.88
N ALA A 344 11.35 -1.80 23.36
CA ALA A 344 11.69 -0.55 22.73
C ALA A 344 11.34 0.57 23.70
N ALA A 345 12.38 1.25 24.18
CA ALA A 345 12.32 2.33 25.15
C ALA A 345 11.29 3.38 24.78
N ASP A 346 10.38 3.59 25.71
CA ASP A 346 9.50 4.75 25.82
C ASP A 346 10.36 5.95 26.22
N GLU A 347 10.50 6.92 25.33
CA GLU A 347 10.85 8.28 25.70
C GLU A 347 9.76 9.22 25.18
N THR A 348 8.97 9.67 26.10
CA THR A 348 8.03 10.77 26.00
C THR A 348 8.75 12.03 25.54
N ASP A 349 8.41 12.52 24.33
CA ASP A 349 8.72 13.89 23.96
C ASP A 349 7.40 14.66 23.76
N THR A 350 7.12 15.46 24.77
CA THR A 350 6.02 16.43 24.78
C THR A 350 6.46 17.67 24.02
N ALA A 351 6.05 17.80 22.76
CA ALA A 351 5.98 19.09 22.11
C ALA A 351 4.66 19.14 21.34
N GLY A 352 3.72 19.91 21.89
CA GLY A 352 2.42 20.14 21.31
C GLY A 352 2.51 20.99 20.04
N GLU A 353 1.82 20.52 19.02
CA GLU A 353 1.23 21.41 18.04
C GLU A 353 0.02 20.68 17.43
N THR A 354 -1.16 21.22 17.71
CA THR A 354 -2.44 20.68 17.29
C THR A 354 -2.63 20.93 15.80
N ALA A 355 -2.57 19.88 15.01
CA ALA A 355 -3.11 19.91 13.65
C ALA A 355 -4.64 19.89 13.71
N PRO A 356 -5.35 20.70 12.91
CA PRO A 356 -6.80 20.72 12.88
C PRO A 356 -7.36 19.38 12.37
N ALA A 357 -8.47 18.96 12.96
CA ALA A 357 -9.19 17.74 12.59
C ALA A 357 -9.57 17.75 11.10
N PRO A 358 -9.54 16.60 10.41
CA PRO A 358 -10.07 16.50 9.06
C PRO A 358 -11.57 16.77 9.05
N ALA A 359 -12.02 17.56 8.06
CA ALA A 359 -13.42 17.86 7.83
C ALA A 359 -14.23 16.57 7.64
N PRO A 360 -15.50 16.52 8.10
CA PRO A 360 -16.38 15.37 7.88
C PRO A 360 -16.59 15.16 6.36
N ALA A 361 -16.74 13.90 6.00
CA ALA A 361 -17.03 13.50 4.63
C ALA A 361 -18.31 14.20 4.11
N PRO A 362 -18.36 14.64 2.84
CA PRO A 362 -19.56 15.26 2.29
C PRO A 362 -20.71 14.25 2.29
N GLU A 363 -21.88 14.73 2.73
CA GLU A 363 -23.14 13.98 2.66
C GLU A 363 -23.43 13.55 1.19
N PRO A 364 -24.01 12.37 0.98
CA PRO A 364 -24.38 11.94 -0.36
C PRO A 364 -25.46 12.87 -0.94
N ALA A 365 -25.21 13.37 -2.15
CA ALA A 365 -26.16 14.19 -2.88
C ALA A 365 -27.48 13.43 -3.05
N ALA A 366 -28.58 14.10 -2.69
CA ALA A 366 -29.95 13.60 -2.86
C ALA A 366 -30.20 13.27 -4.34
N ALA A 367 -30.79 12.11 -4.60
CA ALA A 367 -31.24 11.70 -5.91
C ALA A 367 -32.29 12.69 -6.46
N PRO A 368 -32.27 13.02 -7.77
CA PRO A 368 -33.32 13.82 -8.35
C PRO A 368 -34.65 13.06 -8.33
N ALA A 369 -35.70 13.71 -7.87
CA ALA A 369 -37.07 13.21 -7.93
C ALA A 369 -37.49 13.04 -9.40
N ALA A 370 -38.28 11.97 -9.65
CA ALA A 370 -38.80 11.52 -10.93
C ALA A 370 -39.59 12.57 -11.72
#